data_a249d4b022a4dd35e79817031f23b0ed
#
_entry.id   a249d4b022a4dd35e79817031f23b0ed
#
_cell.length_a   1.000
_cell.length_b   1.000
_cell.length_c   1.000
_cell.angle_alpha   90.00
_cell.angle_beta   90.00
_cell.angle_gamma   90.00
#
_symmetry.space_group_name_H-M   'P 1'
#
loop_
_entity.id
_entity.type
_entity.pdbx_description
1 polymer ?
#
loop_
_entity_poly.entity_id
_entity_poly.type
_entity_poly.pdbx_seq_one_letter_code
_entity_poly.pdbx_strand_id
1 'polypeptide(L)'
;MANKIEQQIDKLQLDISQVTRTTSLLNQNQIQKIWNSTPARYKYQRPAKGGGSWTYIKGSYVRKVLDSVFGFNWSFEVETTLAEAFEVAKLTGAVVVKGTLIGRVKSDGEWVELRKTQFGRADLKWEMKDATTETGTVIYETDKNGKRKPKRVRKIDEYTKSPIPLDLGNNFKAAATDALKKCASLLGIGADVYEADEFMEIQIVGSDEARDSAKATAKKLKAMKNIKVTEVKEQ
;
A
#
# COMPACT_ATOMS: atom_id res chain seq x y z
N MET A 1 25.59 33.70 -6.18
CA MET A 1 25.31 32.34 -6.73
C MET A 1 23.94 31.80 -6.30
N ALA A 2 23.51 31.96 -5.06
CA ALA A 2 22.18 31.52 -4.58
C ALA A 2 21.00 32.07 -5.42
N ASN A 3 21.02 33.35 -5.76
CA ASN A 3 19.95 34.03 -6.52
C ASN A 3 19.75 33.49 -7.95
N LYS A 4 20.80 32.92 -8.57
CA LYS A 4 20.71 32.31 -9.91
C LYS A 4 20.07 30.91 -9.88
N ILE A 5 20.32 30.17 -8.80
CA ILE A 5 19.76 28.85 -8.58
C ILE A 5 18.27 28.96 -8.25
N GLU A 6 17.89 29.93 -7.39
CA GLU A 6 16.49 30.21 -7.09
C GLU A 6 15.70 30.61 -8.35
N GLN A 7 16.24 31.52 -9.18
CA GLN A 7 15.61 31.91 -10.44
C GLN A 7 15.48 30.75 -11.43
N GLN A 8 16.42 29.81 -11.48
CA GLN A 8 16.33 28.60 -12.30
C GLN A 8 15.29 27.63 -11.78
N ILE A 9 15.19 27.48 -10.46
CA ILE A 9 14.17 26.65 -9.81
C ILE A 9 12.78 27.23 -10.09
N ASP A 10 12.58 28.53 -9.93
CA ASP A 10 11.30 29.22 -10.20
C ASP A 10 10.90 29.10 -11.67
N LYS A 11 11.84 29.21 -12.61
CA LYS A 11 11.60 29.05 -14.03
C LYS A 11 11.24 27.60 -14.39
N LEU A 12 11.94 26.59 -13.86
CA LEU A 12 11.61 25.17 -14.02
C LEU A 12 10.23 24.85 -13.44
N GLN A 13 9.91 25.44 -12.31
CA GLN A 13 8.61 25.29 -11.65
C GLN A 13 7.48 25.88 -12.48
N LEU A 14 7.70 27.04 -13.11
CA LEU A 14 6.75 27.68 -14.02
C LEU A 14 6.51 26.84 -15.28
N ASP A 15 7.57 26.29 -15.85
CA ASP A 15 7.51 25.42 -17.02
C ASP A 15 6.75 24.12 -16.74
N ILE A 16 7.01 23.47 -15.60
CA ILE A 16 6.27 22.27 -15.17
C ILE A 16 4.78 22.59 -14.94
N SER A 17 4.45 23.74 -14.33
CA SER A 17 3.06 24.14 -14.11
C SER A 17 2.32 24.43 -15.42
N GLN A 18 2.99 25.00 -16.40
CA GLN A 18 2.43 25.24 -17.74
C GLN A 18 2.24 23.93 -18.51
N VAL A 19 3.21 23.02 -18.51
CA VAL A 19 3.10 21.69 -19.12
C VAL A 19 1.93 20.91 -18.50
N THR A 20 1.82 20.93 -17.17
CA THR A 20 0.73 20.25 -16.47
C THR A 20 -0.66 20.84 -16.81
N ARG A 21 -0.74 22.15 -17.05
CA ARG A 21 -1.99 22.81 -17.46
C ARG A 21 -2.43 22.46 -18.88
N THR A 22 -1.48 22.26 -19.79
CA THR A 22 -1.76 22.08 -21.21
C THR A 22 -1.88 20.63 -21.64
N THR A 23 -1.29 19.69 -20.88
CA THR A 23 -1.19 18.28 -21.28
C THR A 23 -1.79 17.28 -20.28
N SER A 24 -2.13 17.72 -19.06
CA SER A 24 -2.70 16.82 -18.07
C SER A 24 -4.19 16.58 -18.30
N LEU A 25 -4.59 15.31 -18.31
CA LEU A 25 -6.00 14.90 -18.30
C LEU A 25 -6.72 15.26 -16.99
N LEU A 26 -5.95 15.46 -15.90
CA LEU A 26 -6.47 15.85 -14.60
C LEU A 26 -6.30 17.37 -14.41
N ASN A 27 -7.31 18.04 -13.88
CA ASN A 27 -7.18 19.44 -13.49
C ASN A 27 -6.33 19.60 -12.21
N GLN A 28 -5.88 20.84 -11.94
CA GLN A 28 -5.02 21.13 -10.79
C GLN A 28 -5.60 20.69 -9.45
N ASN A 29 -6.90 20.86 -9.22
CA ASN A 29 -7.55 20.44 -7.99
C ASN A 29 -7.50 18.91 -7.83
N GLN A 30 -7.67 18.15 -8.91
CA GLN A 30 -7.57 16.69 -8.90
C GLN A 30 -6.13 16.25 -8.62
N ILE A 31 -5.15 16.86 -9.28
CA ILE A 31 -3.72 16.61 -9.06
C ILE A 31 -3.35 16.91 -7.60
N GLN A 32 -3.76 18.05 -7.08
CA GLN A 32 -3.50 18.42 -5.69
C GLN A 32 -4.09 17.42 -4.68
N LYS A 33 -5.32 16.93 -4.92
CA LYS A 33 -5.94 15.91 -4.07
C LYS A 33 -5.19 14.58 -4.09
N ILE A 34 -4.67 14.19 -5.25
CA ILE A 34 -3.86 12.96 -5.42
C ILE A 34 -2.56 13.08 -4.64
N TRP A 35 -1.89 14.23 -4.70
CA TRP A 35 -0.55 14.45 -4.17
C TRP A 35 -0.53 15.03 -2.76
N ASN A 36 -1.69 15.23 -2.16
CA ASN A 36 -1.76 15.62 -0.75
C ASN A 36 -1.19 14.51 0.14
N SER A 37 -0.40 14.93 1.13
CA SER A 37 0.10 14.00 2.16
C SER A 37 -1.04 13.26 2.85
N THR A 38 -0.86 11.96 3.06
CA THR A 38 -1.83 11.14 3.77
C THR A 38 -1.97 11.62 5.23
N PRO A 39 -3.16 12.01 5.69
CA PRO A 39 -3.35 12.44 7.09
C PRO A 39 -2.97 11.32 8.07
N ALA A 40 -2.36 11.69 9.20
CA ALA A 40 -1.83 10.75 10.19
C ALA A 40 -2.87 9.72 10.67
N ARG A 41 -4.15 10.11 10.80
CA ARG A 41 -5.27 9.23 11.18
C ARG A 41 -5.54 8.07 10.22
N TYR A 42 -5.00 8.11 8.99
CA TYR A 42 -5.13 7.06 7.99
C TYR A 42 -3.85 6.26 7.78
N LYS A 43 -2.77 6.62 8.48
CA LYS A 43 -1.50 5.88 8.51
C LYS A 43 -1.53 4.89 9.67
N TYR A 44 -1.22 3.63 9.40
CA TYR A 44 -1.20 2.55 10.38
C TYR A 44 0.14 1.84 10.32
N GLN A 45 0.60 1.38 11.46
CA GLN A 45 1.81 0.58 11.57
C GLN A 45 1.47 -0.86 11.91
N ARG A 46 2.24 -1.78 11.39
CA ARG A 46 2.23 -3.19 11.80
C ARG A 46 3.66 -3.71 11.90
N PRO A 47 3.92 -4.66 12.80
CA PRO A 47 5.24 -5.28 12.92
C PRO A 47 5.67 -5.91 11.59
N ALA A 48 6.95 -5.72 11.22
CA ALA A 48 7.56 -6.39 10.09
C ALA A 48 8.12 -7.75 10.50
N LYS A 49 8.13 -8.73 9.58
CA LYS A 49 8.63 -10.10 9.87
C LYS A 49 10.12 -10.16 10.23
N GLY A 50 10.89 -9.14 9.85
CA GLY A 50 12.34 -9.05 10.12
C GLY A 50 12.72 -8.08 11.24
N GLY A 51 11.75 -7.61 12.03
CA GLY A 51 11.91 -6.51 13.00
C GLY A 51 11.51 -5.16 12.40
N GLY A 52 11.27 -4.16 13.26
CA GLY A 52 10.76 -2.85 12.87
C GLY A 52 9.26 -2.86 12.58
N SER A 53 8.78 -1.84 11.87
CA SER A 53 7.37 -1.69 11.52
C SER A 53 7.17 -1.20 10.09
N TRP A 54 6.09 -1.65 9.46
CA TRP A 54 5.63 -1.16 8.18
C TRP A 54 4.52 -0.14 8.38
N THR A 55 4.64 1.02 7.75
CA THR A 55 3.53 1.96 7.63
C THR A 55 2.68 1.62 6.42
N TYR A 56 1.37 1.66 6.57
CA TYR A 56 0.43 1.42 5.48
C TYR A 56 -0.81 2.31 5.61
N ILE A 57 -1.53 2.50 4.51
CA ILE A 57 -2.80 3.20 4.47
C ILE A 57 -3.97 2.21 4.34
N LYS A 58 -5.14 2.57 4.90
CA LYS A 58 -6.36 1.77 4.73
C LYS A 58 -6.93 1.93 3.32
N GLY A 59 -7.44 0.85 2.75
CA GLY A 59 -8.15 0.88 1.47
C GLY A 59 -9.36 1.82 1.46
N SER A 60 -9.99 2.07 2.63
CA SER A 60 -11.07 3.06 2.78
C SER A 60 -10.62 4.50 2.52
N TYR A 61 -9.38 4.85 2.89
CA TYR A 61 -8.80 6.16 2.56
C TYR A 61 -8.59 6.30 1.05
N VAL A 62 -7.96 5.29 0.44
CA VAL A 62 -7.72 5.28 -1.02
C VAL A 62 -9.04 5.48 -1.78
N ARG A 63 -10.09 4.74 -1.42
CA ARG A 63 -11.41 4.91 -2.05
C ARG A 63 -11.96 6.32 -1.90
N LYS A 64 -11.88 6.93 -0.71
CA LYS A 64 -12.30 8.33 -0.49
C LYS A 64 -11.55 9.32 -1.36
N VAL A 65 -10.25 9.13 -1.56
CA VAL A 65 -9.47 9.98 -2.47
C VAL A 65 -9.91 9.77 -3.90
N LEU A 66 -10.08 8.52 -4.35
CA LEU A 66 -10.58 8.21 -5.69
C LEU A 66 -11.97 8.81 -5.95
N ASP A 67 -12.91 8.69 -4.99
CA ASP A 67 -14.24 9.33 -5.06
C ASP A 67 -14.11 10.86 -5.19
N SER A 68 -13.20 11.46 -4.42
CA SER A 68 -12.97 12.92 -4.46
C SER A 68 -12.31 13.40 -5.75
N VAL A 69 -11.45 12.58 -6.37
CA VAL A 69 -10.70 12.92 -7.59
C VAL A 69 -11.55 12.69 -8.83
N PHE A 70 -12.20 11.54 -8.93
CA PHE A 70 -12.93 11.12 -10.12
C PHE A 70 -14.46 11.34 -10.02
N GLY A 71 -14.98 11.81 -8.88
CA GLY A 71 -16.42 12.05 -8.69
C GLY A 71 -17.24 10.78 -8.89
N PHE A 72 -16.77 9.62 -8.36
CA PHE A 72 -17.33 8.27 -8.53
C PHE A 72 -17.22 7.70 -9.97
N ASN A 73 -16.62 8.42 -10.92
CA ASN A 73 -16.35 7.92 -12.26
C ASN A 73 -15.07 7.06 -12.27
N TRP A 74 -15.03 6.05 -11.44
CA TRP A 74 -13.94 5.09 -11.40
C TRP A 74 -14.46 3.68 -11.10
N SER A 75 -13.70 2.69 -11.50
CA SER A 75 -13.96 1.28 -11.21
C SER A 75 -12.64 0.56 -10.89
N PHE A 76 -12.78 -0.58 -10.23
CA PHE A 76 -11.65 -1.46 -9.97
C PHE A 76 -12.04 -2.87 -10.39
N GLU A 77 -11.30 -3.41 -11.34
CA GLU A 77 -11.49 -4.74 -11.90
C GLU A 77 -10.45 -5.69 -11.32
N VAL A 78 -10.89 -6.88 -10.92
CA VAL A 78 -10.01 -7.97 -10.51
C VAL A 78 -10.06 -9.02 -11.60
N GLU A 79 -8.95 -9.19 -12.31
CA GLU A 79 -8.86 -10.09 -13.47
C GLU A 79 -8.64 -11.56 -13.06
N THR A 80 -7.98 -11.78 -11.91
CA THR A 80 -7.70 -13.12 -11.38
C THR A 80 -8.94 -13.71 -10.75
N THR A 81 -9.33 -14.91 -11.16
CA THR A 81 -10.43 -15.65 -10.54
C THR A 81 -10.03 -16.20 -9.17
N LEU A 82 -11.03 -16.53 -8.34
CA LEU A 82 -10.79 -17.14 -7.03
C LEU A 82 -10.07 -18.50 -7.16
N ALA A 83 -10.39 -19.27 -8.20
CA ALA A 83 -9.77 -20.57 -8.45
C ALA A 83 -8.27 -20.42 -8.79
N GLU A 84 -7.93 -19.55 -9.74
CA GLU A 84 -6.54 -19.27 -10.09
C GLU A 84 -5.73 -18.76 -8.91
N ALA A 85 -6.29 -17.79 -8.14
CA ALA A 85 -5.65 -17.27 -6.95
C ALA A 85 -5.38 -18.35 -5.89
N PHE A 86 -6.28 -19.34 -5.77
CA PHE A 86 -6.13 -20.45 -4.84
C PHE A 86 -5.05 -21.44 -5.30
N GLU A 87 -4.99 -21.78 -6.58
CA GLU A 87 -3.94 -22.64 -7.13
C GLU A 87 -2.54 -22.03 -6.88
N VAL A 88 -2.38 -20.74 -7.15
CA VAL A 88 -1.14 -20.04 -6.84
C VAL A 88 -0.87 -20.03 -5.33
N ALA A 89 -1.90 -19.86 -4.51
CA ALA A 89 -1.75 -19.80 -3.05
C ALA A 89 -1.31 -21.15 -2.45
N LYS A 90 -1.72 -22.28 -3.02
CA LYS A 90 -1.25 -23.61 -2.59
C LYS A 90 0.25 -23.76 -2.76
N LEU A 91 0.82 -23.21 -3.83
CA LEU A 91 2.24 -23.27 -4.14
C LEU A 91 3.08 -22.27 -3.35
N THR A 92 2.57 -21.04 -3.19
CA THR A 92 3.33 -19.90 -2.66
C THR A 92 3.01 -19.54 -1.22
N GLY A 93 1.91 -20.08 -0.67
CA GLY A 93 1.39 -19.70 0.64
C GLY A 93 0.76 -18.30 0.67
N ALA A 94 0.48 -17.69 -0.50
CA ALA A 94 -0.12 -16.37 -0.61
C ALA A 94 -1.10 -16.29 -1.77
N VAL A 95 -2.24 -15.65 -1.53
CA VAL A 95 -3.19 -15.26 -2.58
C VAL A 95 -2.60 -14.07 -3.33
N VAL A 96 -2.50 -14.17 -4.65
CA VAL A 96 -2.06 -13.09 -5.52
C VAL A 96 -3.17 -12.80 -6.53
N VAL A 97 -3.49 -11.53 -6.71
CA VAL A 97 -4.48 -11.09 -7.69
C VAL A 97 -3.92 -9.99 -8.57
N LYS A 98 -4.31 -9.98 -9.83
CA LYS A 98 -4.10 -8.88 -10.77
C LYS A 98 -5.33 -7.99 -10.72
N GLY A 99 -5.14 -6.70 -10.50
CA GLY A 99 -6.22 -5.72 -10.46
C GLY A 99 -5.91 -4.50 -11.30
N THR A 100 -6.95 -3.94 -11.91
CA THR A 100 -6.86 -2.73 -12.74
C THR A 100 -7.79 -1.65 -12.20
N LEU A 101 -7.22 -0.52 -11.83
CA LEU A 101 -7.94 0.72 -11.50
C LEU A 101 -8.20 1.50 -12.79
N ILE A 102 -9.44 1.89 -13.00
CA ILE A 102 -9.89 2.68 -14.15
C ILE A 102 -10.51 3.97 -13.61
N GLY A 103 -9.86 5.09 -13.84
CA GLY A 103 -10.42 6.42 -13.59
C GLY A 103 -10.91 7.04 -14.89
N ARG A 104 -12.08 7.67 -14.89
CA ARG A 104 -12.64 8.34 -16.06
C ARG A 104 -12.68 9.84 -15.83
N VAL A 105 -12.18 10.58 -16.78
CA VAL A 105 -12.19 12.06 -16.78
C VAL A 105 -12.74 12.60 -18.10
N LYS A 106 -13.32 13.79 -18.06
CA LYS A 106 -13.75 14.49 -19.27
C LYS A 106 -12.61 15.38 -19.78
N SER A 107 -12.20 15.19 -21.04
CA SER A 107 -11.29 16.07 -21.74
C SER A 107 -11.92 16.44 -23.08
N ASP A 108 -12.02 17.72 -23.37
CA ASP A 108 -12.60 18.27 -24.62
C ASP A 108 -14.00 17.71 -24.97
N GLY A 109 -14.80 17.44 -23.93
CA GLY A 109 -16.15 16.88 -24.09
C GLY A 109 -16.22 15.35 -24.12
N GLU A 110 -15.11 14.67 -24.36
CA GLU A 110 -15.00 13.21 -24.45
C GLU A 110 -14.56 12.58 -23.12
N TRP A 111 -15.00 11.33 -22.89
CA TRP A 111 -14.56 10.55 -21.75
C TRP A 111 -13.24 9.83 -22.06
N VAL A 112 -12.22 10.06 -21.23
CA VAL A 112 -10.91 9.41 -21.34
C VAL A 112 -10.68 8.54 -20.11
N GLU A 113 -10.18 7.32 -20.32
CA GLU A 113 -9.84 6.37 -19.26
C GLU A 113 -8.36 6.44 -18.88
N LEU A 114 -8.09 6.58 -17.60
CA LEU A 114 -6.79 6.38 -16.99
C LEU A 114 -6.75 4.99 -16.36
N ARG A 115 -5.95 4.07 -16.92
CA ARG A 115 -5.86 2.68 -16.45
C ARG A 115 -4.52 2.45 -15.75
N LYS A 116 -4.56 1.87 -14.55
CA LYS A 116 -3.36 1.44 -13.79
C LYS A 116 -3.57 0.01 -13.32
N THR A 117 -2.63 -0.88 -13.68
CA THR A 117 -2.68 -2.31 -13.35
C THR A 117 -1.55 -2.68 -12.39
N GLN A 118 -1.86 -3.44 -11.35
CA GLN A 118 -0.91 -3.93 -10.36
C GLN A 118 -1.33 -5.29 -9.78
N PHE A 119 -0.35 -5.96 -9.17
CA PHE A 119 -0.58 -7.18 -8.41
C PHE A 119 -0.70 -6.87 -6.92
N GLY A 120 -1.71 -7.45 -6.29
CA GLY A 120 -1.88 -7.44 -4.84
C GLY A 120 -1.64 -8.81 -4.24
N ARG A 121 -1.20 -8.85 -2.98
CA ARG A 121 -0.87 -10.08 -2.26
C ARG A 121 -1.47 -10.09 -0.87
N ALA A 122 -1.94 -11.26 -0.44
CA ALA A 122 -2.28 -11.54 0.95
C ALA A 122 -1.80 -12.94 1.34
N ASP A 123 -1.13 -13.06 2.48
CA ASP A 123 -0.68 -14.36 3.00
C ASP A 123 -1.90 -15.25 3.28
N LEU A 124 -1.86 -16.49 2.82
CA LEU A 124 -2.91 -17.47 3.04
C LEU A 124 -2.88 -17.92 4.51
N LYS A 125 -4.02 -17.81 5.17
CA LYS A 125 -4.21 -18.30 6.53
C LYS A 125 -4.84 -19.68 6.50
N TRP A 126 -4.33 -20.58 7.33
CA TRP A 126 -4.76 -21.96 7.42
C TRP A 126 -5.58 -22.19 8.69
N GLU A 127 -6.55 -23.09 8.62
CA GLU A 127 -7.14 -23.65 9.83
C GLU A 127 -6.06 -24.41 10.60
N MET A 128 -6.05 -24.20 11.92
CA MET A 128 -5.06 -24.80 12.82
C MET A 128 -5.77 -25.68 13.83
N LYS A 129 -5.19 -26.85 14.10
CA LYS A 129 -5.60 -27.73 15.19
C LYS A 129 -4.43 -28.00 16.12
N ASP A 130 -4.71 -28.46 17.33
CA ASP A 130 -3.66 -28.91 18.23
C ASP A 130 -3.06 -30.22 17.70
N ALA A 131 -1.76 -30.32 17.75
CA ALA A 131 -1.06 -31.56 17.40
C ALA A 131 -1.32 -32.60 18.47
N THR A 132 -1.67 -33.82 18.04
CA THR A 132 -1.86 -34.99 18.95
C THR A 132 -0.91 -36.12 18.58
N THR A 133 -0.58 -36.94 19.56
CA THR A 133 0.07 -38.24 19.34
C THR A 133 -0.91 -39.21 18.65
N GLU A 134 -0.44 -40.37 18.23
CA GLU A 134 -1.30 -41.45 17.70
C GLU A 134 -2.36 -41.90 18.73
N THR A 135 -2.08 -41.78 20.01
CA THR A 135 -3.02 -42.07 21.10
C THR A 135 -3.96 -40.95 21.44
N GLY A 136 -3.95 -39.83 20.69
CA GLY A 136 -4.83 -38.70 20.88
C GLY A 136 -4.38 -37.68 21.95
N THR A 137 -3.24 -37.84 22.56
CA THR A 137 -2.73 -36.92 23.60
C THR A 137 -2.17 -35.66 22.95
N VAL A 138 -2.57 -34.45 23.45
CA VAL A 138 -2.09 -33.15 22.93
C VAL A 138 -0.58 -33.00 23.15
N ILE A 139 0.13 -32.64 22.10
CA ILE A 139 1.56 -32.32 22.13
C ILE A 139 1.72 -30.84 22.50
N TYR A 140 2.61 -30.54 23.46
CA TYR A 140 2.92 -29.20 23.91
C TYR A 140 4.31 -28.76 23.45
N GLU A 141 4.46 -27.46 23.22
CA GLU A 141 5.75 -26.80 22.95
C GLU A 141 5.96 -25.66 23.95
N THR A 142 7.21 -25.27 24.16
CA THR A 142 7.55 -24.11 25.00
C THR A 142 7.84 -22.93 24.09
N ASP A 143 7.17 -21.80 24.32
CA ASP A 143 7.39 -20.57 23.58
C ASP A 143 8.69 -19.85 24.00
N LYS A 144 9.04 -18.76 23.34
CA LYS A 144 10.26 -17.97 23.60
C LYS A 144 10.33 -17.40 25.01
N ASN A 145 9.18 -17.32 25.70
CA ASN A 145 9.07 -16.80 27.06
C ASN A 145 9.02 -17.92 28.11
N GLY A 146 9.31 -19.17 27.72
CA GLY A 146 9.25 -20.34 28.60
C GLY A 146 7.84 -20.85 28.91
N LYS A 147 6.78 -20.28 28.31
CA LYS A 147 5.40 -20.68 28.57
C LYS A 147 5.02 -21.89 27.72
N ARG A 148 4.51 -22.94 28.39
CA ARG A 148 4.01 -24.15 27.74
C ARG A 148 2.68 -23.89 27.05
N LYS A 149 2.56 -24.23 25.77
CA LYS A 149 1.32 -24.09 24.96
C LYS A 149 1.13 -25.30 24.06
N PRO A 150 -0.10 -25.64 23.63
CA PRO A 150 -0.32 -26.67 22.63
C PRO A 150 0.39 -26.36 21.33
N LYS A 151 1.09 -27.34 20.77
CA LYS A 151 1.69 -27.23 19.44
C LYS A 151 0.56 -27.18 18.40
N ARG A 152 0.58 -26.17 17.53
CA ARG A 152 -0.44 -25.99 16.48
C ARG A 152 0.08 -26.51 15.15
N VAL A 153 -0.74 -27.31 14.46
CA VAL A 153 -0.48 -27.80 13.10
C VAL A 153 -1.62 -27.42 12.18
N ARG A 154 -1.36 -27.38 10.88
CA ARG A 154 -2.40 -27.13 9.88
C ARG A 154 -3.40 -28.28 9.90
N LYS A 155 -4.69 -27.95 9.91
CA LYS A 155 -5.75 -28.93 9.74
C LYS A 155 -5.73 -29.41 8.29
N ILE A 156 -5.75 -30.70 8.11
CA ILE A 156 -5.76 -31.37 6.80
C ILE A 156 -7.18 -31.86 6.53
N ASP A 157 -7.66 -31.62 5.33
CA ASP A 157 -8.92 -32.17 4.83
C ASP A 157 -8.76 -33.68 4.62
N GLU A 158 -9.75 -34.46 5.07
CA GLU A 158 -9.70 -35.94 5.05
C GLU A 158 -9.79 -36.51 3.62
N TYR A 159 -10.46 -35.82 2.73
CA TYR A 159 -10.68 -36.26 1.34
C TYR A 159 -9.55 -35.80 0.42
N THR A 160 -9.26 -34.49 0.45
CA THR A 160 -8.27 -33.91 -0.47
C THR A 160 -6.83 -34.07 0.00
N LYS A 161 -6.62 -34.46 1.26
CA LYS A 161 -5.30 -34.56 1.92
C LYS A 161 -4.52 -33.23 1.90
N SER A 162 -5.21 -32.12 1.71
CA SER A 162 -4.63 -30.76 1.61
C SER A 162 -4.96 -29.93 2.85
N PRO A 163 -4.09 -28.95 3.21
CA PRO A 163 -4.40 -28.01 4.29
C PRO A 163 -5.67 -27.20 3.97
N ILE A 164 -6.52 -26.99 4.98
CA ILE A 164 -7.78 -26.25 4.86
C ILE A 164 -7.51 -24.75 5.02
N PRO A 165 -7.84 -23.89 4.04
CA PRO A 165 -7.77 -22.44 4.22
C PRO A 165 -8.78 -21.97 5.29
N LEU A 166 -8.34 -21.08 6.18
CA LEU A 166 -9.23 -20.54 7.23
C LEU A 166 -10.37 -19.71 6.62
N ASP A 167 -10.03 -18.82 5.67
CA ASP A 167 -10.99 -17.94 5.00
C ASP A 167 -10.38 -17.46 3.67
N LEU A 168 -10.58 -18.25 2.63
CA LEU A 168 -10.05 -17.95 1.29
C LEU A 168 -10.65 -16.65 0.73
N GLY A 169 -11.96 -16.43 0.94
CA GLY A 169 -12.65 -15.24 0.44
C GLY A 169 -12.07 -13.95 1.04
N ASN A 170 -11.79 -13.95 2.34
CA ASN A 170 -11.18 -12.79 2.99
C ASN A 170 -9.71 -12.58 2.58
N ASN A 171 -8.96 -13.66 2.34
CA ASN A 171 -7.61 -13.54 1.79
C ASN A 171 -7.64 -12.96 0.37
N PHE A 172 -8.58 -13.39 -0.48
CA PHE A 172 -8.78 -12.85 -1.83
C PHE A 172 -9.14 -11.35 -1.78
N LYS A 173 -10.12 -10.97 -0.93
CA LYS A 173 -10.50 -9.57 -0.71
C LYS A 173 -9.32 -8.72 -0.20
N ALA A 174 -8.47 -9.27 0.67
CA ALA A 174 -7.29 -8.57 1.17
C ALA A 174 -6.27 -8.34 0.06
N ALA A 175 -6.02 -9.35 -0.80
CA ALA A 175 -5.14 -9.23 -1.96
C ALA A 175 -5.69 -8.23 -2.98
N ALA A 176 -7.00 -8.24 -3.27
CA ALA A 176 -7.64 -7.26 -4.14
C ALA A 176 -7.52 -5.82 -3.58
N THR A 177 -7.69 -5.66 -2.27
CA THR A 177 -7.49 -4.35 -1.61
C THR A 177 -6.04 -3.89 -1.70
N ASP A 178 -5.07 -4.80 -1.63
CA ASP A 178 -3.66 -4.49 -1.80
C ASP A 178 -3.35 -4.07 -3.25
N ALA A 179 -3.92 -4.77 -4.25
CA ALA A 179 -3.81 -4.40 -5.65
C ALA A 179 -4.38 -2.98 -5.91
N LEU A 180 -5.58 -2.68 -5.38
CA LEU A 180 -6.17 -1.34 -5.50
C LEU A 180 -5.26 -0.25 -4.93
N LYS A 181 -4.67 -0.46 -3.76
CA LYS A 181 -3.75 0.52 -3.15
C LYS A 181 -2.51 0.74 -4.00
N LYS A 182 -1.95 -0.32 -4.57
CA LYS A 182 -0.80 -0.24 -5.46
C LYS A 182 -1.12 0.42 -6.80
N CYS A 183 -2.32 0.18 -7.36
CA CYS A 183 -2.78 0.91 -8.53
C CYS A 183 -2.94 2.41 -8.24
N ALA A 184 -3.45 2.75 -7.07
CA ALA A 184 -3.64 4.13 -6.64
C ALA A 184 -2.31 4.85 -6.38
N SER A 185 -1.27 4.15 -5.87
CA SER A 185 0.07 4.73 -5.70
C SER A 185 0.71 5.11 -7.03
N LEU A 186 0.42 4.37 -8.11
CA LEU A 186 0.84 4.76 -9.47
C LEU A 186 0.19 6.04 -10.00
N LEU A 187 -0.83 6.55 -9.31
CA LEU A 187 -1.39 7.88 -9.54
C LEU A 187 -0.83 8.92 -8.56
N GLY A 188 -0.08 8.51 -7.55
CA GLY A 188 0.44 9.35 -6.47
C GLY A 188 -0.34 9.29 -5.16
N ILE A 189 -1.48 8.57 -5.10
CA ILE A 189 -2.30 8.46 -3.88
C ILE A 189 -1.56 7.61 -2.82
N GLY A 190 -1.14 8.25 -1.73
CA GLY A 190 -0.38 7.60 -0.67
C GLY A 190 1.09 7.35 -0.99
N ALA A 191 1.64 7.99 -2.02
CA ALA A 191 3.06 7.94 -2.37
C ALA A 191 3.96 8.38 -1.20
N ASP A 192 3.50 9.33 -0.39
CA ASP A 192 4.17 9.77 0.85
C ASP A 192 4.36 8.66 1.90
N VAL A 193 3.69 7.52 1.74
CA VAL A 193 3.79 6.35 2.63
C VAL A 193 4.57 5.21 1.97
N TYR A 194 4.35 4.98 0.68
CA TYR A 194 4.93 3.84 -0.04
C TYR A 194 6.23 4.19 -0.77
N GLU A 195 6.37 5.45 -1.19
CA GLU A 195 7.48 5.99 -1.99
C GLU A 195 8.03 7.25 -1.33
N ALA A 196 8.19 7.22 0.01
CA ALA A 196 8.47 8.40 0.81
C ALA A 196 9.76 9.14 0.42
N ASP A 197 10.77 8.44 -0.05
CA ASP A 197 12.03 9.04 -0.45
C ASP A 197 11.88 9.75 -1.83
N GLU A 198 11.11 9.19 -2.76
CA GLU A 198 10.86 9.76 -4.10
C GLU A 198 9.81 10.88 -4.06
N PHE A 199 8.77 10.74 -3.23
CA PHE A 199 7.73 11.75 -3.06
C PHE A 199 8.28 13.10 -2.58
N MET A 200 9.39 13.07 -1.83
CA MET A 200 10.04 14.26 -1.30
C MET A 200 10.78 15.09 -2.37
N GLU A 201 11.14 14.47 -3.49
CA GLU A 201 11.82 15.13 -4.60
C GLU A 201 10.83 15.84 -5.53
N ILE A 202 9.57 15.39 -5.56
CA ILE A 202 8.51 16.03 -6.36
C ILE A 202 7.92 17.18 -5.56
N GLN A 203 8.56 18.35 -5.64
CA GLN A 203 8.00 19.58 -5.08
C GLN A 203 6.87 20.10 -5.98
N ILE A 204 5.62 19.85 -5.56
CA ILE A 204 4.46 20.42 -6.24
C ILE A 204 4.37 21.90 -5.87
N VAL A 205 4.55 22.72 -6.86
CA VAL A 205 4.33 24.16 -6.75
C VAL A 205 2.82 24.42 -6.68
N GLY A 206 2.30 24.81 -5.53
CA GLY A 206 0.88 25.10 -5.47
C GLY A 206 0.32 25.71 -4.19
N SER A 207 0.92 25.53 -3.05
CA SER A 207 0.58 26.29 -1.85
C SER A 207 1.73 26.26 -0.84
N ASP A 208 1.91 27.33 -0.09
CA ASP A 208 2.90 27.42 0.99
C ASP A 208 2.63 26.36 2.08
N GLU A 209 1.37 25.99 2.30
CA GLU A 209 0.96 24.93 3.22
C GLU A 209 1.47 23.53 2.79
N ALA A 210 1.49 23.22 1.49
CA ALA A 210 2.04 21.97 0.98
C ALA A 210 3.58 21.94 1.14
N ARG A 211 4.25 23.06 0.95
CA ARG A 211 5.70 23.23 1.19
C ARG A 211 6.07 23.02 2.66
N ASP A 212 5.30 23.59 3.57
CA ASP A 212 5.58 23.49 5.00
C ASP A 212 5.25 22.10 5.56
N SER A 213 4.19 21.46 5.06
CA SER A 213 3.87 20.07 5.37
C SER A 213 4.95 19.09 4.87
N ALA A 214 5.45 19.28 3.64
CA ALA A 214 6.55 18.48 3.09
C ALA A 214 7.85 18.67 3.88
N LYS A 215 8.21 19.93 4.22
CA LYS A 215 9.40 20.24 5.05
C LYS A 215 9.30 19.64 6.46
N ALA A 216 8.12 19.69 7.09
CA ALA A 216 7.89 19.10 8.41
C ALA A 216 8.02 17.57 8.39
N THR A 217 7.53 16.92 7.34
CA THR A 217 7.65 15.48 7.14
C THR A 217 9.10 15.08 6.86
N ALA A 218 9.83 15.84 6.03
CA ALA A 218 11.25 15.64 5.78
C ALA A 218 12.11 15.73 7.04
N LYS A 219 11.83 16.75 7.86
CA LYS A 219 12.55 16.95 9.13
C LYS A 219 12.31 15.80 10.10
N LYS A 220 11.07 15.27 10.17
CA LYS A 220 10.73 14.10 10.99
C LYS A 220 11.42 12.81 10.49
N LEU A 221 11.46 12.57 9.19
CA LEU A 221 12.13 11.41 8.59
C LEU A 221 13.66 11.44 8.81
N LYS A 222 14.29 12.61 8.64
CA LYS A 222 15.73 12.79 8.94
C LYS A 222 16.04 12.56 10.43
N ALA A 223 15.18 13.03 11.33
CA ALA A 223 15.33 12.78 12.77
C ALA A 223 15.19 11.28 13.11
N MET A 224 14.25 10.56 12.49
CA MET A 224 14.09 9.11 12.67
C MET A 224 15.27 8.29 12.11
N LYS A 225 15.85 8.69 10.96
CA LYS A 225 17.07 8.05 10.41
C LYS A 225 18.28 8.25 11.35
N ASN A 226 18.42 9.43 11.99
CA ASN A 226 19.51 9.71 12.93
C ASN A 226 19.37 8.95 14.25
N ILE A 227 18.15 8.71 14.74
CA ILE A 227 17.92 7.90 15.96
C ILE A 227 18.31 6.43 15.75
N LYS A 228 18.05 5.85 14.57
CA LYS A 228 18.45 4.47 14.27
C LYS A 228 19.96 4.24 14.20
N VAL A 229 20.72 5.25 13.81
CA VAL A 229 22.20 5.15 13.71
C VAL A 229 22.87 5.25 15.09
N THR A 230 22.25 5.95 16.05
CA THR A 230 22.80 6.09 17.42
C THR A 230 22.53 4.84 18.26
N GLU A 231 21.40 4.18 18.12
CA GLU A 231 21.09 2.95 18.87
C GLU A 231 21.93 1.73 18.45
N VAL A 232 22.48 1.70 17.24
CA VAL A 232 23.33 0.61 16.72
C VAL A 232 24.81 0.76 17.14
N LYS A 233 25.20 1.93 17.67
CA LYS A 233 26.60 2.18 18.10
C LYS A 233 26.86 1.99 19.60
N GLU A 234 25.85 1.71 20.40
CA GLU A 234 25.96 1.53 21.85
C GLU A 234 25.63 0.07 22.29
N GLN A 235 25.65 -0.90 21.40
CA GLN A 235 25.65 -2.34 21.69
C GLN A 235 26.86 -3.01 21.02
#